data_c9481b553a25bdf380e7b0fe93749094
#
_entry.id   c9481b553a25bdf380e7b0fe93749094
#
_cell.length_a   1.000
_cell.length_b   1.000
_cell.length_c   1.000
_cell.angle_alpha   90.00
_cell.angle_beta   90.00
_cell.angle_gamma   90.00
#
_symmetry.space_group_name_H-M   'P 1'
#
loop_
_entity.id
_entity.type
_entity.pdbx_description
1 polymer ?
#
loop_
_entity_poly.entity_id
_entity_poly.type
_entity_poly.pdbx_seq_one_letter_code
_entity_poly.pdbx_strand_id
1 'polypeptide(L)'
;SNMKTGRLIALVIVVALVGFLLWSTLSAQKVRCNACVAYQGQHNCASASAASRAEAARSAQATACGPVARGMDESIACSNRPPVSLTCTTDS
;
A
#
# COMPACT_ATOMS: atom_id res chain seq x y z
N SER A 1 6.29 -41.91 14.30
CA SER A 1 6.89 -40.81 13.60
C SER A 1 7.71 -39.95 14.55
N ASN A 2 8.85 -39.58 14.12
CA ASN A 2 9.79 -38.83 14.89
C ASN A 2 9.30 -37.36 15.03
N MET A 3 9.37 -36.80 16.24
CA MET A 3 8.97 -35.42 16.49
C MET A 3 9.75 -34.45 15.62
N LYS A 4 11.01 -34.75 15.33
CA LYS A 4 11.84 -33.93 14.46
C LYS A 4 11.32 -33.89 13.03
N THR A 5 10.84 -35.02 12.53
CA THR A 5 10.29 -35.08 11.17
C THR A 5 8.99 -34.29 11.07
N GLY A 6 8.12 -34.42 12.08
CA GLY A 6 6.88 -33.64 12.11
C GLY A 6 7.14 -32.17 12.19
N ARG A 7 8.14 -31.73 12.94
CA ARG A 7 8.53 -30.35 13.05
C ARG A 7 9.07 -29.81 11.72
N LEU A 8 9.88 -30.60 11.05
CA LEU A 8 10.43 -30.23 9.76
C LEU A 8 9.33 -30.06 8.73
N ILE A 9 8.38 -30.98 8.69
CA ILE A 9 7.26 -30.90 7.76
C ILE A 9 6.42 -29.65 8.04
N ALA A 10 6.15 -29.39 9.32
CA ALA A 10 5.39 -28.19 9.71
C ALA A 10 6.10 -26.91 9.29
N LEU A 11 7.41 -26.84 9.48
CA LEU A 11 8.20 -25.68 9.09
C LEU A 11 8.18 -25.47 7.58
N VAL A 12 8.31 -26.54 6.80
CA VAL A 12 8.27 -26.47 5.35
C VAL A 12 6.92 -25.96 4.87
N ILE A 13 5.84 -26.46 5.47
CA ILE A 13 4.49 -26.03 5.11
C ILE A 13 4.30 -24.53 5.41
N VAL A 14 4.73 -24.08 6.59
CA VAL A 14 4.61 -22.69 7.01
C VAL A 14 5.41 -21.78 6.05
N VAL A 15 6.65 -22.15 5.77
CA VAL A 15 7.49 -21.38 4.87
C VAL A 15 6.89 -21.31 3.47
N ALA A 16 6.35 -22.42 2.97
CA ALA A 16 5.72 -22.47 1.66
C ALA A 16 4.49 -21.57 1.60
N LEU A 17 3.65 -21.61 2.65
CA LEU A 17 2.46 -20.77 2.71
C LEU A 17 2.82 -19.29 2.77
N VAL A 18 3.77 -18.92 3.61
CA VAL A 18 4.21 -17.53 3.73
C VAL A 18 4.80 -17.06 2.41
N GLY A 19 5.65 -17.86 1.80
CA GLY A 19 6.24 -17.51 0.52
C GLY A 19 5.21 -17.35 -0.58
N PHE A 20 4.22 -18.22 -0.63
CA PHE A 20 3.15 -18.13 -1.60
C PHE A 20 2.31 -16.87 -1.40
N LEU A 21 1.98 -16.56 -0.14
CA LEU A 21 1.20 -15.35 0.17
C LEU A 21 1.96 -14.09 -0.20
N LEU A 22 3.25 -14.02 0.12
CA LEU A 22 4.08 -12.88 -0.23
C LEU A 22 4.18 -12.70 -1.73
N TRP A 23 4.42 -13.78 -2.45
CA TRP A 23 4.52 -13.73 -3.90
C TRP A 23 3.20 -13.30 -4.53
N SER A 24 2.10 -13.84 -4.04
CA SER A 24 0.77 -13.50 -4.53
C SER A 24 0.46 -12.02 -4.30
N THR A 25 0.80 -11.51 -3.12
CA THR A 25 0.60 -10.11 -2.78
C THR A 25 1.44 -9.19 -3.67
N LEU A 26 2.71 -9.51 -3.86
CA LEU A 26 3.58 -8.72 -4.72
C LEU A 26 3.14 -8.75 -6.18
N SER A 27 2.68 -9.91 -6.65
CA SER A 27 2.19 -10.04 -8.03
C SER A 27 0.90 -9.27 -8.26
N ALA A 28 0.09 -9.09 -7.22
CA ALA A 28 -1.17 -8.37 -7.33
C ALA A 28 -0.99 -6.85 -7.36
N GLN A 29 0.15 -6.34 -6.89
CA GLN A 29 0.41 -4.90 -6.86
C GLN A 29 0.96 -4.42 -8.20
N LYS A 30 0.08 -4.30 -9.18
CA LYS A 30 0.47 -3.97 -10.55
C LYS A 30 0.25 -2.50 -10.91
N VAL A 31 -0.48 -1.75 -10.08
CA VAL A 31 -0.77 -0.35 -10.34
C VAL A 31 -0.04 0.51 -9.33
N ARG A 32 0.71 1.47 -9.81
CA ARG A 32 1.40 2.44 -8.97
C ARG A 32 0.84 3.82 -9.26
N CYS A 33 0.42 4.52 -8.21
CA CYS A 33 -0.07 5.87 -8.32
C CYS A 33 0.80 6.82 -7.52
N ASN A 34 1.06 7.99 -8.09
CA ASN A 34 1.76 9.07 -7.44
C ASN A 34 0.78 10.22 -7.26
N ALA A 35 0.48 10.54 -6.01
CA ALA A 35 -0.48 11.58 -5.68
C ALA A 35 0.22 12.74 -4.99
N CYS A 36 -0.08 13.94 -5.42
CA CYS A 36 0.39 15.16 -4.77
C CYS A 36 -0.80 15.89 -4.18
N VAL A 37 -0.70 16.28 -2.93
CA VAL A 37 -1.75 16.97 -2.21
C VAL A 37 -1.27 18.33 -1.73
N ALA A 38 -2.20 19.26 -1.61
CA ALA A 38 -1.95 20.56 -1.02
C ALA A 38 -3.00 20.80 0.05
N TYR A 39 -2.57 21.13 1.25
CA TYR A 39 -3.46 21.34 2.38
C TYR A 39 -2.87 22.42 3.27
N GLN A 40 -3.64 23.48 3.51
CA GLN A 40 -3.25 24.60 4.35
C GLN A 40 -1.90 25.19 3.97
N GLY A 41 -1.65 25.34 2.67
CA GLY A 41 -0.42 25.92 2.16
C GLY A 41 0.77 24.98 2.12
N GLN A 42 0.59 23.73 2.50
CA GLN A 42 1.64 22.73 2.46
C GLN A 42 1.40 21.75 1.30
N HIS A 43 2.49 21.31 0.69
CA HIS A 43 2.45 20.37 -0.41
C HIS A 43 3.22 19.11 -0.04
N ASN A 44 2.68 17.97 -0.43
CA ASN A 44 3.40 16.71 -0.26
C ASN A 44 2.97 15.74 -1.35
N CYS A 45 3.92 14.94 -1.80
CA CYS A 45 3.68 13.93 -2.80
C CYS A 45 4.09 12.58 -2.26
N ALA A 46 3.35 11.55 -2.60
CA ALA A 46 3.67 10.19 -2.22
C ALA A 46 3.20 9.24 -3.29
N SER A 47 3.82 8.07 -3.34
CA SER A 47 3.43 7.02 -4.27
C SER A 47 3.06 5.76 -3.50
N ALA A 48 2.15 4.99 -4.08
CA ALA A 48 1.74 3.72 -3.51
C ALA A 48 1.36 2.77 -4.63
N SER A 49 1.48 1.49 -4.35
CA SER A 49 1.14 0.44 -5.29
C SER A 49 0.02 -0.42 -4.72
N ALA A 50 -0.87 -0.86 -5.58
CA ALA A 50 -1.97 -1.72 -5.17
C ALA A 50 -2.45 -2.54 -6.37
N ALA A 51 -3.40 -3.42 -6.13
CA ALA A 51 -3.95 -4.27 -7.17
C ALA A 51 -4.82 -3.49 -8.15
N SER A 52 -5.42 -2.38 -7.72
CA SER A 52 -6.28 -1.56 -8.56
C SER A 52 -5.85 -0.10 -8.49
N ARG A 53 -6.24 0.65 -9.52
CA ARG A 53 -5.94 2.08 -9.61
C ARG A 53 -6.59 2.86 -8.46
N ALA A 54 -7.83 2.53 -8.14
CA ALA A 54 -8.55 3.22 -7.08
C ALA A 54 -7.87 3.02 -5.73
N GLU A 55 -7.44 1.79 -5.43
CA GLU A 55 -6.75 1.50 -4.18
C GLU A 55 -5.38 2.16 -4.12
N ALA A 56 -4.63 2.12 -5.22
CA ALA A 56 -3.32 2.74 -5.29
C ALA A 56 -3.42 4.25 -5.11
N ALA A 57 -4.40 4.88 -5.75
CA ALA A 57 -4.62 6.31 -5.63
C ALA A 57 -4.99 6.69 -4.20
N ARG A 58 -5.87 5.92 -3.58
CA ARG A 58 -6.30 6.18 -2.20
C ARG A 58 -5.13 6.04 -1.23
N SER A 59 -4.32 5.00 -1.40
CA SER A 59 -3.16 4.77 -0.55
C SER A 59 -2.12 5.87 -0.72
N ALA A 60 -1.87 6.28 -1.96
CA ALA A 60 -0.92 7.35 -2.24
C ALA A 60 -1.38 8.67 -1.62
N GLN A 61 -2.67 8.98 -1.75
CA GLN A 61 -3.22 10.20 -1.17
C GLN A 61 -3.15 10.19 0.35
N ALA A 62 -3.51 9.07 0.98
CA ALA A 62 -3.44 8.93 2.43
C ALA A 62 -2.01 9.10 2.92
N THR A 63 -1.04 8.53 2.21
CA THR A 63 0.37 8.65 2.56
C THR A 63 0.84 10.09 2.40
N ALA A 64 0.44 10.75 1.31
CA ALA A 64 0.80 12.15 1.07
C ALA A 64 0.19 13.09 2.11
N CYS A 65 -1.01 12.78 2.59
CA CYS A 65 -1.68 13.60 3.60
C CYS A 65 -1.06 13.47 4.97
N GLY A 66 -0.34 12.37 5.26
CA GLY A 66 0.24 12.14 6.58
C GLY A 66 1.05 13.30 7.13
N PRO A 67 2.10 13.77 6.42
CA PRO A 67 2.93 14.86 6.94
C PRO A 67 2.24 16.22 6.98
N VAL A 68 1.23 16.46 6.15
CA VAL A 68 0.57 17.78 6.06
C VAL A 68 -0.68 17.86 6.91
N ALA A 69 -1.20 16.73 7.37
CA ALA A 69 -2.39 16.68 8.21
C ALA A 69 -1.98 16.44 9.67
N ARG A 70 -2.51 17.23 10.57
CA ARG A 70 -2.26 17.09 12.00
C ARG A 70 -3.54 16.62 12.67
N GLY A 71 -3.52 15.38 13.14
CA GLY A 71 -4.67 14.80 13.79
C GLY A 71 -5.62 14.13 12.83
N MET A 72 -6.58 13.40 13.40
CA MET A 72 -7.49 12.57 12.64
C MET A 72 -8.45 13.39 11.77
N ASP A 73 -8.94 14.51 12.30
CA ASP A 73 -9.87 15.35 11.55
C ASP A 73 -9.23 15.92 10.29
N GLU A 74 -7.98 16.36 10.39
CA GLU A 74 -7.26 16.90 9.25
C GLU A 74 -6.90 15.80 8.26
N SER A 75 -6.57 14.61 8.74
CA SER A 75 -6.30 13.47 7.87
C SER A 75 -7.52 13.10 7.05
N ILE A 76 -8.69 13.07 7.67
CA ILE A 76 -9.93 12.76 6.97
C ILE A 76 -10.25 13.85 5.95
N ALA A 77 -10.10 15.11 6.32
CA ALA A 77 -10.37 16.23 5.42
C ALA A 77 -9.43 16.20 4.22
N CYS A 78 -8.14 15.93 4.44
CA CYS A 78 -7.16 15.85 3.37
C CYS A 78 -7.47 14.69 2.43
N SER A 79 -7.85 13.53 2.97
CA SER A 79 -8.17 12.35 2.17
C SER A 79 -9.44 12.52 1.35
N ASN A 80 -10.37 13.36 1.80
CA ASN A 80 -11.63 13.61 1.09
C ASN A 80 -11.50 14.67 0.01
N ARG A 81 -10.39 15.41 -0.04
CA ARG A 81 -10.16 16.39 -1.09
C ARG A 81 -9.50 15.73 -2.29
N PRO A 82 -9.84 16.16 -3.52
CA PRO A 82 -9.13 15.63 -4.68
C PRO A 82 -7.66 16.05 -4.65
N PRO A 83 -6.75 15.19 -5.08
CA PRO A 83 -5.33 15.55 -5.13
C PRO A 83 -5.08 16.63 -6.19
N VAL A 84 -4.04 17.44 -5.95
CA VAL A 84 -3.64 18.47 -6.90
C VAL A 84 -3.19 17.83 -8.22
N SER A 85 -2.47 16.72 -8.11
CA SER A 85 -2.10 15.93 -9.27
C SER A 85 -2.12 14.45 -8.90
N LEU A 86 -2.48 13.63 -9.86
CA LEU A 86 -2.52 12.19 -9.67
C LEU A 86 -2.09 11.53 -10.96
N THR A 87 -0.99 10.79 -10.90
CA THR A 87 -0.46 10.04 -12.03
C THR A 87 -0.38 8.59 -11.64
N CYS A 88 -1.00 7.74 -12.43
CA CYS A 88 -0.97 6.30 -12.20
C CYS A 88 -0.33 5.60 -13.38
N THR A 89 0.52 4.62 -13.06
CA THR A 89 1.14 3.76 -14.07
C THR A 89 0.80 2.32 -13.74
N THR A 90 0.63 1.52 -14.78
CA THR A 90 0.33 0.10 -14.62
C THR A 90 1.54 -0.70 -15.07
N ASP A 91 2.06 -1.52 -14.17
CA ASP A 91 3.10 -2.48 -14.51
C ASP A 91 2.45 -3.72 -15.10
N SER A 92 2.69 -3.94 -16.34
CA SER A 92 2.17 -5.14 -17.03
C SER A 92 3.17 -6.29 -16.96
#